data_83d5ed7c53edce2d283f5f4274161f23
#
_entry.id   83d5ed7c53edce2d283f5f4274161f23
#
_cell.length_a   1.000
_cell.length_b   1.000
_cell.length_c   1.000
_cell.angle_alpha   90.00
_cell.angle_beta   90.00
_cell.angle_gamma   90.00
#
_symmetry.space_group_name_H-M   'P 1'
#
loop_
_entity.id
_entity.type
_entity.pdbx_description
1 polymer ?
#
loop_
_entity_poly.entity_id
_entity_poly.type
_entity_poly.pdbx_seq_one_letter_code
_entity_poly.pdbx_strand_id
1 'polypeptide(L)'
;MKGIVLAGGAGTRLHPITRGVSKQLLGVYDKPMVYYPISVLMLAGIRDILIITTPEDQASFQRLLGDGSRFGVNFTYAVQPKPEGLAQAFLIGEDFIGSDRVALVLGDNIFYGANLSKLLRGTANREVGATVFGYHVCDPERFGVVEFDSEGKAISIEEKPAKPKSNYAVTGLYFYDNDVVRIAKSIKPSARGELEITAVNNEYLSRGQLHVEIFKRGYAWLDTGTHDSMLDAANFIRTVETRQGLQIACLQEIAYENGWMTKDDVRDSVQDMLKTEYGQYLLRLINE
;
A
#
# COMPACT_ATOMS: atom_id res chain seq x y z
N MET A 1 15.76 -1.12 -3.10
CA MET A 1 14.33 -1.17 -3.49
C MET A 1 13.66 0.11 -3.07
N LYS A 2 12.81 0.68 -3.89
CA LYS A 2 12.04 1.90 -3.63
C LYS A 2 10.55 1.58 -3.47
N GLY A 3 9.81 2.47 -2.81
CA GLY A 3 8.36 2.30 -2.60
C GLY A 3 7.56 3.35 -3.34
N ILE A 4 6.37 3.00 -3.81
CA ILE A 4 5.38 3.93 -4.35
C ILE A 4 4.07 3.74 -3.60
N VAL A 5 3.51 4.83 -3.07
CA VAL A 5 2.14 4.89 -2.60
C VAL A 5 1.32 5.62 -3.65
N LEU A 6 0.35 4.92 -4.26
CA LEU A 6 -0.54 5.54 -5.24
C LEU A 6 -1.81 6.05 -4.55
N ALA A 7 -1.90 7.36 -4.40
CA ALA A 7 -2.97 8.07 -3.73
C ALA A 7 -3.73 9.03 -4.68
N GLY A 8 -3.83 8.68 -5.96
CA GLY A 8 -4.34 9.52 -7.04
C GLY A 8 -5.83 9.34 -7.40
N GLY A 9 -6.65 8.70 -6.61
CA GLY A 9 -8.04 8.46 -6.93
C GLY A 9 -8.99 9.55 -6.47
N ALA A 10 -10.00 9.92 -7.29
CA ALA A 10 -11.00 10.94 -6.97
C ALA A 10 -11.97 10.60 -5.81
N GLY A 11 -11.96 9.36 -5.32
CA GLY A 11 -12.76 8.94 -4.17
C GLY A 11 -14.28 9.13 -4.31
N THR A 12 -14.81 9.14 -5.53
CA THR A 12 -16.22 9.51 -5.82
C THR A 12 -17.26 8.64 -5.09
N ARG A 13 -16.93 7.39 -4.78
CA ARG A 13 -17.81 6.49 -4.01
C ARG A 13 -18.02 6.93 -2.57
N LEU A 14 -17.17 7.82 -2.05
CA LEU A 14 -17.26 8.41 -0.71
C LEU A 14 -17.80 9.85 -0.71
N HIS A 15 -18.36 10.33 -1.83
CA HIS A 15 -19.05 11.62 -1.83
C HIS A 15 -20.23 11.61 -0.84
N PRO A 16 -20.49 12.73 -0.12
CA PRO A 16 -19.88 14.05 -0.31
C PRO A 16 -18.55 14.28 0.46
N ILE A 17 -18.09 13.36 1.33
CA ILE A 17 -16.92 13.56 2.22
C ILE A 17 -15.66 13.93 1.39
N THR A 18 -15.44 13.23 0.27
CA THR A 18 -14.26 13.40 -0.57
C THR A 18 -14.35 14.54 -1.59
N ARG A 19 -15.35 15.43 -1.48
CA ARG A 19 -15.39 16.64 -2.33
C ARG A 19 -14.37 17.70 -1.95
N GLY A 20 -13.96 17.72 -0.68
CA GLY A 20 -13.05 18.74 -0.14
C GLY A 20 -11.74 18.18 0.40
N VAL A 21 -11.55 16.87 0.36
CA VAL A 21 -10.36 16.21 0.90
C VAL A 21 -10.10 14.89 0.17
N SER A 22 -8.83 14.60 -0.06
CA SER A 22 -8.44 13.29 -0.59
C SER A 22 -8.91 12.16 0.33
N LYS A 23 -9.41 11.07 -0.26
CA LYS A 23 -9.80 9.86 0.47
C LYS A 23 -8.72 9.38 1.43
N GLN A 24 -7.47 9.35 0.98
CA GLN A 24 -6.34 8.83 1.73
C GLN A 24 -5.90 9.73 2.90
N LEU A 25 -6.45 10.95 2.99
CA LEU A 25 -6.28 11.86 4.13
C LEU A 25 -7.41 11.74 5.17
N LEU A 26 -8.47 10.98 4.88
CA LEU A 26 -9.51 10.69 5.86
C LEU A 26 -8.96 9.84 7.00
N GLY A 27 -9.48 10.04 8.18
CA GLY A 27 -9.13 9.23 9.36
C GLY A 27 -9.68 7.82 9.25
N VAL A 28 -8.85 6.83 9.52
CA VAL A 28 -9.27 5.46 9.81
C VAL A 28 -8.91 5.20 11.26
N TYR A 29 -9.89 5.29 12.12
CA TYR A 29 -9.80 5.33 13.57
C TYR A 29 -9.01 6.54 14.06
N ASP A 30 -7.74 6.41 14.41
CA ASP A 30 -6.92 7.40 15.12
C ASP A 30 -5.86 8.10 14.24
N LYS A 31 -5.70 7.66 12.99
CA LYS A 31 -4.66 8.21 12.09
C LYS A 31 -5.13 8.30 10.64
N PRO A 32 -4.46 9.13 9.79
CA PRO A 32 -4.80 9.24 8.37
C PRO A 32 -4.64 7.91 7.64
N MET A 33 -5.55 7.62 6.72
CA MET A 33 -5.55 6.37 5.93
C MET A 33 -4.21 6.09 5.27
N VAL A 34 -3.52 7.09 4.76
CA VAL A 34 -2.24 6.95 4.05
C VAL A 34 -1.12 6.36 4.94
N TYR A 35 -1.24 6.44 6.27
CA TYR A 35 -0.24 5.85 7.18
C TYR A 35 -0.19 4.33 7.04
N TYR A 36 -1.33 3.69 6.79
CA TYR A 36 -1.40 2.23 6.67
C TYR A 36 -0.59 1.70 5.47
N PRO A 37 -0.79 2.16 4.22
CA PRO A 37 0.06 1.72 3.11
C PRO A 37 1.53 2.14 3.25
N ILE A 38 1.83 3.32 3.82
CA ILE A 38 3.20 3.72 4.13
C ILE A 38 3.84 2.70 5.09
N SER A 39 3.13 2.31 6.15
CA SER A 39 3.63 1.34 7.13
C SER A 39 4.01 0.00 6.50
N VAL A 40 3.24 -0.46 5.50
CA VAL A 40 3.53 -1.71 4.76
C VAL A 40 4.88 -1.64 4.05
N LEU A 41 5.18 -0.52 3.39
CA LEU A 41 6.48 -0.30 2.76
C LEU A 41 7.61 -0.24 3.79
N MET A 42 7.39 0.43 4.91
CA MET A 42 8.37 0.52 6.00
C MET A 42 8.62 -0.85 6.66
N LEU A 43 7.58 -1.66 6.86
CA LEU A 43 7.69 -3.04 7.35
C LEU A 43 8.47 -3.94 6.38
N ALA A 44 8.39 -3.68 5.08
CA ALA A 44 9.22 -4.33 4.06
C ALA A 44 10.69 -3.89 4.08
N GLY A 45 11.05 -2.89 4.90
CA GLY A 45 12.40 -2.31 4.96
C GLY A 45 12.66 -1.23 3.91
N ILE A 46 11.62 -0.67 3.30
CA ILE A 46 11.72 0.37 2.27
C ILE A 46 11.66 1.75 2.93
N ARG A 47 12.67 2.57 2.65
CA ARG A 47 12.86 3.89 3.24
C ARG A 47 12.64 5.05 2.26
N ASP A 48 12.93 4.84 0.97
CA ASP A 48 12.70 5.84 -0.07
C ASP A 48 11.32 5.59 -0.68
N ILE A 49 10.40 6.53 -0.52
CA ILE A 49 8.97 6.37 -0.86
C ILE A 49 8.49 7.54 -1.69
N LEU A 50 7.94 7.25 -2.86
CA LEU A 50 7.25 8.21 -3.72
C LEU A 50 5.75 8.19 -3.41
N ILE A 51 5.20 9.34 -3.09
CA ILE A 51 3.76 9.56 -2.90
C ILE A 51 3.19 10.17 -4.18
N ILE A 52 2.37 9.42 -4.91
CA ILE A 52 1.71 9.89 -6.13
C ILE A 52 0.29 10.32 -5.78
N THR A 53 -0.03 11.58 -6.01
CA THR A 53 -1.31 12.21 -5.64
C THR A 53 -2.00 12.83 -6.85
N THR A 54 -3.23 13.32 -6.66
CA THR A 54 -3.84 14.26 -7.60
C THR A 54 -3.16 15.62 -7.54
N PRO A 55 -3.29 16.47 -8.58
CA PRO A 55 -2.77 17.85 -8.53
C PRO A 55 -3.31 18.67 -7.35
N GLU A 56 -4.60 18.50 -7.05
CA GLU A 56 -5.32 19.27 -6.04
C GLU A 56 -4.91 18.89 -4.61
N ASP A 57 -4.56 17.63 -4.39
CA ASP A 57 -4.32 17.10 -3.05
C ASP A 57 -2.85 17.14 -2.62
N GLN A 58 -1.89 17.29 -3.54
CA GLN A 58 -0.46 17.18 -3.27
C GLN A 58 0.00 18.08 -2.10
N ALA A 59 -0.44 19.33 -2.06
CA ALA A 59 -0.08 20.24 -0.98
C ALA A 59 -0.55 19.75 0.41
N SER A 60 -1.68 19.05 0.48
CA SER A 60 -2.20 18.51 1.73
C SER A 60 -1.40 17.30 2.20
N PHE A 61 -0.96 16.43 1.28
CA PHE A 61 -0.03 15.34 1.59
C PHE A 61 1.33 15.86 2.05
N GLN A 62 1.90 16.86 1.36
CA GLN A 62 3.16 17.49 1.77
C GLN A 62 3.07 18.14 3.15
N ARG A 63 1.95 18.79 3.47
CA ARG A 63 1.73 19.35 4.81
C ARG A 63 1.64 18.27 5.90
N LEU A 64 1.01 17.12 5.60
CA LEU A 64 0.87 16.01 6.55
C LEU A 64 2.18 15.27 6.77
N LEU A 65 2.87 14.92 5.68
CA LEU A 65 3.97 13.95 5.69
C LEU A 65 5.35 14.61 5.68
N GLY A 66 5.45 15.88 5.23
CA GLY A 66 6.71 16.60 5.08
C GLY A 66 7.66 15.90 4.09
N ASP A 67 8.92 15.91 4.41
CA ASP A 67 9.98 15.21 3.68
C ASP A 67 10.19 13.76 4.16
N GLY A 68 9.45 13.33 5.19
CA GLY A 68 9.56 12.01 5.79
C GLY A 68 10.50 11.90 6.98
N SER A 69 11.30 12.93 7.27
CA SER A 69 12.27 12.91 8.38
C SER A 69 11.63 12.61 9.74
N ARG A 70 10.41 13.13 9.99
CA ARG A 70 9.63 12.83 11.21
C ARG A 70 9.28 11.33 11.38
N PHE A 71 9.41 10.55 10.33
CA PHE A 71 9.07 9.12 10.29
C PHE A 71 10.29 8.25 9.95
N GLY A 72 11.50 8.82 9.95
CA GLY A 72 12.73 8.11 9.64
C GLY A 72 12.84 7.60 8.20
N VAL A 73 12.07 8.17 7.27
CA VAL A 73 12.04 7.82 5.84
C VAL A 73 12.26 9.05 4.96
N ASN A 74 12.34 8.86 3.64
CA ASN A 74 12.47 9.93 2.66
C ASN A 74 11.24 9.91 1.76
N PHE A 75 10.43 10.98 1.80
CA PHE A 75 9.30 11.14 0.89
C PHE A 75 9.66 12.01 -0.31
N THR A 76 9.30 11.54 -1.47
CA THR A 76 9.27 12.28 -2.73
C THR A 76 7.82 12.35 -3.20
N TYR A 77 7.46 13.38 -3.95
CA TYR A 77 6.08 13.60 -4.39
C TYR A 77 6.02 13.73 -5.91
N ALA A 78 5.00 13.10 -6.50
CA ALA A 78 4.65 13.26 -7.91
C ALA A 78 3.14 13.42 -8.09
N VAL A 79 2.74 13.93 -9.23
CA VAL A 79 1.34 14.14 -9.56
C VAL A 79 0.91 13.16 -10.64
N GLN A 80 -0.24 12.53 -10.43
CA GLN A 80 -0.99 11.81 -11.46
C GLN A 80 -2.05 12.77 -12.02
N PRO A 81 -1.88 13.35 -13.20
CA PRO A 81 -2.79 14.39 -13.70
C PRO A 81 -4.20 13.86 -14.00
N LYS A 82 -4.28 12.59 -14.38
CA LYS A 82 -5.53 11.85 -14.66
C LYS A 82 -5.39 10.41 -14.21
N PRO A 83 -6.45 9.79 -13.68
CA PRO A 83 -6.43 8.40 -13.22
C PRO A 83 -6.49 7.42 -14.40
N GLU A 84 -5.43 7.28 -15.16
CA GLU A 84 -5.31 6.43 -16.35
C GLU A 84 -4.85 4.99 -16.04
N GLY A 85 -5.08 4.53 -14.83
CA GLY A 85 -4.79 3.18 -14.39
C GLY A 85 -3.61 3.07 -13.42
N LEU A 86 -3.50 1.91 -12.73
CA LEU A 86 -2.50 1.71 -11.68
C LEU A 86 -1.09 1.62 -12.22
N ALA A 87 -0.90 1.03 -13.41
CA ALA A 87 0.42 0.89 -14.02
C ALA A 87 1.06 2.22 -14.44
N GLN A 88 0.26 3.30 -14.56
CA GLN A 88 0.78 4.65 -14.79
C GLN A 88 1.73 5.10 -13.67
N ALA A 89 1.61 4.56 -12.47
CA ALA A 89 2.51 4.87 -11.35
C ALA A 89 3.98 4.61 -11.68
N PHE A 90 4.28 3.57 -12.49
CA PHE A 90 5.65 3.26 -12.90
C PHE A 90 6.19 4.23 -13.96
N LEU A 91 5.31 4.80 -14.81
CA LEU A 91 5.68 5.82 -15.78
C LEU A 91 5.97 7.16 -15.11
N ILE A 92 5.09 7.55 -14.17
CA ILE A 92 5.25 8.78 -13.37
C ILE A 92 6.49 8.67 -12.48
N GLY A 93 6.74 7.50 -11.90
CA GLY A 93 7.83 7.23 -10.97
C GLY A 93 9.14 6.79 -11.64
N GLU A 94 9.26 6.81 -12.97
CA GLU A 94 10.41 6.25 -13.69
C GLU A 94 11.76 6.82 -13.19
N ASP A 95 11.88 8.14 -13.13
CA ASP A 95 13.10 8.80 -12.66
C ASP A 95 13.40 8.49 -11.19
N PHE A 96 12.35 8.42 -10.36
CA PHE A 96 12.48 8.02 -8.96
C PHE A 96 12.93 6.57 -8.82
N ILE A 97 12.35 5.66 -9.58
CA ILE A 97 12.71 4.22 -9.58
C ILE A 97 14.16 4.05 -10.03
N GLY A 98 14.55 4.71 -11.13
CA GLY A 98 15.87 4.55 -11.73
C GLY A 98 16.17 3.09 -12.08
N SER A 99 17.26 2.55 -11.55
CA SER A 99 17.65 1.14 -11.73
C SER A 99 17.20 0.22 -10.59
N ASP A 100 16.45 0.74 -9.62
CA ASP A 100 16.01 -0.02 -8.45
C ASP A 100 14.81 -0.92 -8.74
N ARG A 101 14.65 -1.96 -7.93
CA ARG A 101 13.39 -2.68 -7.77
C ARG A 101 12.37 -1.79 -7.06
N VAL A 102 11.09 -2.03 -7.27
CA VAL A 102 10.03 -1.18 -6.71
C VAL A 102 8.89 -1.99 -6.11
N ALA A 103 8.38 -1.52 -4.96
CA ALA A 103 7.10 -1.96 -4.40
C ALA A 103 6.06 -0.87 -4.64
N LEU A 104 4.85 -1.26 -5.07
CA LEU A 104 3.69 -0.39 -5.21
C LEU A 104 2.62 -0.82 -4.22
N VAL A 105 2.07 0.14 -3.48
CA VAL A 105 0.91 -0.08 -2.63
C VAL A 105 -0.16 0.97 -2.93
N LEU A 106 -1.42 0.53 -2.94
CA LEU A 106 -2.56 1.44 -3.12
C LEU A 106 -2.84 2.19 -1.82
N GLY A 107 -3.01 3.49 -1.93
CA GLY A 107 -3.14 4.43 -0.79
C GLY A 107 -4.37 4.23 0.10
N ASP A 108 -5.27 3.33 -0.28
CA ASP A 108 -6.51 3.01 0.42
C ASP A 108 -6.58 1.55 0.90
N ASN A 109 -5.47 0.83 0.85
CA ASN A 109 -5.39 -0.55 1.30
C ASN A 109 -4.74 -0.66 2.69
N ILE A 110 -5.36 -1.41 3.57
CA ILE A 110 -4.89 -1.69 4.92
C ILE A 110 -4.55 -3.17 5.01
N PHE A 111 -3.35 -3.47 5.52
CA PHE A 111 -2.88 -4.83 5.75
C PHE A 111 -2.52 -5.02 7.22
N TYR A 112 -2.96 -6.12 7.80
CA TYR A 112 -2.63 -6.51 9.16
C TYR A 112 -2.45 -8.03 9.26
N GLY A 113 -1.54 -8.49 10.07
CA GLY A 113 -1.37 -9.91 10.33
C GLY A 113 -0.07 -10.24 11.04
N ALA A 114 -0.08 -11.35 11.74
CA ALA A 114 1.11 -11.87 12.42
C ALA A 114 2.23 -12.15 11.40
N ASN A 115 3.45 -11.72 11.73
CA ASN A 115 4.63 -11.89 10.87
C ASN A 115 4.55 -11.19 9.50
N LEU A 116 3.69 -10.18 9.33
CA LEU A 116 3.58 -9.41 8.07
C LEU A 116 4.95 -8.86 7.66
N SER A 117 5.70 -8.23 8.59
CA SER A 117 7.06 -7.72 8.33
C SER A 117 8.01 -8.79 7.79
N LYS A 118 8.00 -10.00 8.36
CA LYS A 118 8.83 -11.12 7.88
C LYS A 118 8.49 -11.53 6.45
N LEU A 119 7.20 -11.63 6.14
CA LEU A 119 6.71 -11.95 4.79
C LEU A 119 7.14 -10.88 3.78
N LEU A 120 6.91 -9.60 4.11
CA LEU A 120 7.23 -8.48 3.24
C LEU A 120 8.73 -8.35 2.98
N ARG A 121 9.57 -8.50 4.02
CA ARG A 121 11.04 -8.49 3.86
C ARG A 121 11.53 -9.67 3.02
N GLY A 122 10.95 -10.86 3.22
CA GLY A 122 11.24 -12.04 2.38
C GLY A 122 10.92 -11.77 0.90
N THR A 123 9.78 -11.14 0.64
CA THR A 123 9.36 -10.72 -0.71
C THR A 123 10.28 -9.64 -1.29
N ALA A 124 10.62 -8.62 -0.50
CA ALA A 124 11.50 -7.54 -0.92
C ALA A 124 12.92 -8.01 -1.29
N ASN A 125 13.34 -9.16 -0.78
CA ASN A 125 14.65 -9.75 -1.11
C ASN A 125 14.68 -10.52 -2.44
N ARG A 126 13.54 -10.80 -3.08
CA ARG A 126 13.51 -11.41 -4.41
C ARG A 126 14.07 -10.45 -5.45
N GLU A 127 15.08 -10.87 -6.18
CA GLU A 127 15.81 -10.01 -7.11
C GLU A 127 15.16 -9.92 -8.50
N VAL A 128 14.45 -10.95 -8.92
CA VAL A 128 13.91 -11.11 -10.29
C VAL A 128 12.42 -11.41 -10.22
N GLY A 129 11.67 -10.84 -11.15
CA GLY A 129 10.26 -11.08 -11.35
C GLY A 129 9.35 -10.17 -10.52
N ALA A 130 8.09 -10.57 -10.47
CA ALA A 130 7.04 -9.90 -9.74
C ALA A 130 6.49 -10.77 -8.61
N THR A 131 6.02 -10.14 -7.53
CA THR A 131 5.22 -10.80 -6.50
C THR A 131 3.94 -10.01 -6.27
N VAL A 132 2.81 -10.71 -6.34
CA VAL A 132 1.49 -10.22 -5.97
C VAL A 132 0.95 -11.02 -4.80
N PHE A 133 -0.03 -10.47 -4.08
CA PHE A 133 -0.61 -11.10 -2.91
C PHE A 133 -2.07 -11.46 -3.17
N GLY A 134 -2.40 -12.73 -3.06
CA GLY A 134 -3.75 -13.24 -3.16
C GLY A 134 -4.43 -13.31 -1.80
N TYR A 135 -5.66 -12.84 -1.72
CA TYR A 135 -6.50 -12.90 -0.53
C TYR A 135 -7.86 -13.51 -0.86
N HIS A 136 -8.33 -14.45 -0.04
CA HIS A 136 -9.61 -15.09 -0.25
C HIS A 136 -10.76 -14.15 0.13
N VAL A 137 -11.66 -13.86 -0.82
CA VAL A 137 -12.80 -12.94 -0.67
C VAL A 137 -14.11 -13.64 -1.03
N CYS A 138 -15.24 -13.04 -0.63
CA CYS A 138 -16.57 -13.53 -0.97
C CYS A 138 -17.12 -12.92 -2.26
N ASP A 139 -16.54 -11.79 -2.73
CA ASP A 139 -16.97 -10.96 -3.86
C ASP A 139 -15.82 -10.74 -4.86
N PRO A 140 -15.20 -11.82 -5.41
CA PRO A 140 -14.00 -11.73 -6.23
C PRO A 140 -14.16 -10.93 -7.51
N GLU A 141 -15.38 -10.83 -8.05
CA GLU A 141 -15.69 -10.09 -9.28
C GLU A 141 -15.36 -8.58 -9.24
N ARG A 142 -15.08 -8.06 -8.03
CA ARG A 142 -14.68 -6.66 -7.84
C ARG A 142 -13.20 -6.39 -8.10
N PHE A 143 -12.39 -7.43 -8.18
CA PHE A 143 -10.92 -7.38 -8.13
C PHE A 143 -10.28 -8.09 -9.33
N GLY A 144 -8.98 -7.97 -9.47
CA GLY A 144 -8.21 -8.91 -10.26
C GLY A 144 -8.23 -10.29 -9.58
N VAL A 145 -8.54 -11.35 -10.31
CA VAL A 145 -8.71 -12.70 -9.75
C VAL A 145 -7.64 -13.63 -10.29
N VAL A 146 -6.94 -14.33 -9.39
CA VAL A 146 -5.94 -15.33 -9.75
C VAL A 146 -6.60 -16.69 -9.92
N GLU A 147 -6.31 -17.35 -11.03
CA GLU A 147 -6.62 -18.77 -11.23
C GLU A 147 -5.38 -19.63 -10.94
N PHE A 148 -5.58 -20.75 -10.26
CA PHE A 148 -4.52 -21.69 -9.91
C PHE A 148 -4.75 -23.05 -10.57
N ASP A 149 -3.66 -23.75 -10.91
CA ASP A 149 -3.72 -25.16 -11.29
C ASP A 149 -3.85 -26.08 -10.05
N SER A 150 -3.86 -27.38 -10.31
CA SER A 150 -3.96 -28.41 -9.25
C SER A 150 -2.75 -28.44 -8.30
N GLU A 151 -1.63 -27.87 -8.68
CA GLU A 151 -0.40 -27.78 -7.87
C GLU A 151 -0.31 -26.45 -7.10
N GLY A 152 -1.31 -25.55 -7.27
CA GLY A 152 -1.35 -24.24 -6.63
C GLY A 152 -0.49 -23.19 -7.32
N LYS A 153 -0.08 -23.41 -8.57
CA LYS A 153 0.63 -22.43 -9.38
C LYS A 153 -0.37 -21.53 -10.09
N ALA A 154 -0.13 -20.22 -10.08
CA ALA A 154 -0.95 -19.28 -10.83
C ALA A 154 -0.84 -19.51 -12.34
N ILE A 155 -1.97 -19.60 -13.04
CA ILE A 155 -2.06 -19.86 -14.48
C ILE A 155 -2.74 -18.72 -15.24
N SER A 156 -3.57 -17.91 -14.58
CA SER A 156 -4.11 -16.69 -15.17
C SER A 156 -4.46 -15.65 -14.11
N ILE A 157 -4.48 -14.37 -14.50
CA ILE A 157 -5.06 -13.28 -13.72
C ILE A 157 -6.05 -12.54 -14.63
N GLU A 158 -7.30 -12.40 -14.20
CA GLU A 158 -8.35 -11.69 -14.93
C GLU A 158 -8.85 -10.49 -14.13
N GLU A 159 -8.91 -9.32 -14.78
CA GLU A 159 -9.38 -8.08 -14.14
C GLU A 159 -10.90 -8.04 -14.10
N LYS A 160 -11.47 -7.99 -12.90
CA LYS A 160 -12.91 -7.88 -12.66
C LYS A 160 -13.76 -8.82 -13.52
N PRO A 161 -13.51 -10.14 -13.45
CA PRO A 161 -14.19 -11.09 -14.29
C PRO A 161 -15.68 -11.18 -13.95
N ALA A 162 -16.55 -11.23 -14.97
CA ALA A 162 -17.99 -11.43 -14.76
C ALA A 162 -18.30 -12.82 -14.15
N LYS A 163 -17.42 -13.79 -14.35
CA LYS A 163 -17.48 -15.15 -13.78
C LYS A 163 -16.10 -15.53 -13.24
N PRO A 164 -15.81 -15.20 -11.98
CA PRO A 164 -14.52 -15.48 -11.37
C PRO A 164 -14.21 -16.98 -11.37
N LYS A 165 -12.96 -17.35 -11.69
CA LYS A 165 -12.49 -18.73 -11.69
C LYS A 165 -11.99 -19.19 -10.34
N SER A 166 -11.80 -18.27 -9.41
CA SER A 166 -11.45 -18.53 -8.01
C SER A 166 -11.94 -17.42 -7.10
N ASN A 167 -11.81 -17.59 -5.79
CA ASN A 167 -12.12 -16.55 -4.80
C ASN A 167 -10.85 -15.79 -4.33
N TYR A 168 -9.71 -15.94 -5.04
CA TYR A 168 -8.48 -15.26 -4.66
C TYR A 168 -8.33 -13.95 -5.42
N ALA A 169 -8.63 -12.85 -4.74
CA ALA A 169 -8.41 -11.50 -5.24
C ALA A 169 -6.94 -11.11 -5.13
N VAL A 170 -6.41 -10.42 -6.13
CA VAL A 170 -5.11 -9.74 -6.05
C VAL A 170 -5.30 -8.47 -5.22
N THR A 171 -4.55 -8.36 -4.13
CA THR A 171 -4.60 -7.18 -3.27
C THR A 171 -3.86 -5.99 -3.89
N GLY A 172 -4.01 -4.80 -3.30
CA GLY A 172 -3.33 -3.59 -3.77
C GLY A 172 -1.89 -3.44 -3.28
N LEU A 173 -1.12 -4.55 -3.24
CA LEU A 173 0.30 -4.57 -2.88
C LEU A 173 1.08 -5.41 -3.87
N TYR A 174 2.13 -4.84 -4.43
CA TYR A 174 2.90 -5.41 -5.53
C TYR A 174 4.38 -5.17 -5.33
N PHE A 175 5.22 -6.16 -5.67
CA PHE A 175 6.66 -6.04 -5.72
C PHE A 175 7.16 -6.44 -7.09
N TYR A 176 8.05 -5.64 -7.68
CA TYR A 176 8.56 -5.84 -9.02
C TYR A 176 10.08 -5.62 -9.08
N ASP A 177 10.72 -6.36 -9.98
CA ASP A 177 12.05 -5.99 -10.45
C ASP A 177 12.00 -4.72 -11.34
N ASN A 178 13.14 -4.26 -11.82
CA ASN A 178 13.22 -3.02 -12.60
C ASN A 178 12.55 -3.12 -13.99
N ASP A 179 12.34 -4.34 -14.53
CA ASP A 179 11.67 -4.54 -15.81
C ASP A 179 10.25 -3.97 -15.85
N VAL A 180 9.63 -3.74 -14.69
CA VAL A 180 8.26 -3.21 -14.59
C VAL A 180 8.09 -1.90 -15.34
N VAL A 181 9.10 -1.02 -15.35
CA VAL A 181 9.03 0.27 -16.07
C VAL A 181 8.92 0.03 -17.58
N ARG A 182 9.76 -0.86 -18.12
CA ARG A 182 9.72 -1.24 -19.53
C ARG A 182 8.40 -1.92 -19.90
N ILE A 183 7.90 -2.80 -19.04
CA ILE A 183 6.61 -3.47 -19.23
C ILE A 183 5.48 -2.46 -19.22
N ALA A 184 5.43 -1.54 -18.24
CA ALA A 184 4.42 -0.50 -18.16
C ALA A 184 4.37 0.41 -19.40
N LYS A 185 5.52 0.65 -20.03
CA LYS A 185 5.59 1.38 -21.32
C LYS A 185 5.03 0.57 -22.51
N SER A 186 5.03 -0.74 -22.43
CA SER A 186 4.62 -1.62 -23.54
C SER A 186 3.15 -2.03 -23.52
N ILE A 187 2.48 -2.00 -22.36
CA ILE A 187 1.07 -2.35 -22.23
C ILE A 187 0.18 -1.31 -22.91
N LYS A 188 -0.98 -1.77 -23.37
CA LYS A 188 -2.00 -0.90 -23.99
C LYS A 188 -3.14 -0.66 -23.00
N PRO A 189 -3.77 0.51 -23.06
CA PRO A 189 -4.98 0.77 -22.28
C PRO A 189 -6.05 -0.29 -22.55
N SER A 190 -6.75 -0.70 -21.49
CA SER A 190 -7.90 -1.62 -21.58
C SER A 190 -9.10 -0.97 -22.26
N ALA A 191 -10.19 -1.71 -22.43
CA ALA A 191 -11.47 -1.17 -22.93
C ALA A 191 -12.01 -0.03 -22.04
N ARG A 192 -11.54 0.08 -20.80
CA ARG A 192 -11.85 1.19 -19.87
C ARG A 192 -10.97 2.42 -20.06
N GLY A 193 -9.98 2.37 -20.94
CA GLY A 193 -8.99 3.42 -21.15
C GLY A 193 -7.89 3.46 -20.08
N GLU A 194 -7.75 2.41 -19.26
CA GLU A 194 -6.82 2.34 -18.15
C GLU A 194 -5.60 1.44 -18.45
N LEU A 195 -4.42 1.86 -18.03
CA LEU A 195 -3.23 1.01 -17.98
C LEU A 195 -3.34 0.08 -16.78
N GLU A 196 -3.87 -1.10 -17.02
CA GLU A 196 -4.21 -2.06 -15.97
C GLU A 196 -2.97 -2.70 -15.37
N ILE A 197 -2.92 -2.76 -14.03
CA ILE A 197 -1.87 -3.50 -13.31
C ILE A 197 -1.93 -5.00 -13.64
N THR A 198 -3.11 -5.51 -13.92
CA THR A 198 -3.33 -6.91 -14.32
C THR A 198 -2.61 -7.23 -15.64
N ALA A 199 -2.51 -6.28 -16.58
CA ALA A 199 -1.74 -6.47 -17.82
C ALA A 199 -0.24 -6.60 -17.53
N VAL A 200 0.30 -5.81 -16.58
CA VAL A 200 1.68 -5.93 -16.10
C VAL A 200 1.91 -7.31 -15.48
N ASN A 201 1.03 -7.72 -14.57
CA ASN A 201 1.14 -9.03 -13.91
C ASN A 201 1.07 -10.21 -14.90
N ASN A 202 0.21 -10.12 -15.91
CA ASN A 202 0.11 -11.15 -16.96
C ASN A 202 1.36 -11.21 -17.83
N GLU A 203 2.07 -10.11 -18.06
CA GLU A 203 3.34 -10.13 -18.76
C GLU A 203 4.40 -10.87 -17.93
N TYR A 204 4.49 -10.65 -16.61
CA TYR A 204 5.35 -11.44 -15.74
C TYR A 204 4.93 -12.92 -15.67
N LEU A 205 3.62 -13.18 -15.64
CA LEU A 205 3.09 -14.54 -15.64
C LEU A 205 3.50 -15.30 -16.92
N SER A 206 3.36 -14.66 -18.08
CA SER A 206 3.75 -15.26 -19.39
C SER A 206 5.22 -15.63 -19.49
N ARG A 207 6.09 -14.91 -18.75
CA ARG A 207 7.53 -15.17 -18.64
C ARG A 207 7.88 -16.20 -17.59
N GLY A 208 6.89 -16.71 -16.83
CA GLY A 208 7.14 -17.59 -15.69
C GLY A 208 7.83 -16.91 -14.51
N GLN A 209 7.72 -15.57 -14.40
CA GLN A 209 8.37 -14.72 -13.41
C GLN A 209 7.41 -14.07 -12.42
N LEU A 210 6.14 -14.53 -12.37
CA LEU A 210 5.16 -14.08 -11.38
C LEU A 210 5.10 -15.04 -10.21
N HIS A 211 5.27 -14.51 -9.01
CA HIS A 211 5.02 -15.20 -7.75
C HIS A 211 3.71 -14.71 -7.13
N VAL A 212 2.90 -15.62 -6.62
CA VAL A 212 1.68 -15.29 -5.88
C VAL A 212 1.85 -15.77 -4.44
N GLU A 213 1.92 -14.83 -3.51
CA GLU A 213 1.91 -15.10 -2.07
C GLU A 213 0.46 -15.07 -1.57
N ILE A 214 0.03 -16.07 -0.82
CA ILE A 214 -1.34 -16.12 -0.30
C ILE A 214 -1.36 -15.64 1.15
N PHE A 215 -2.11 -14.58 1.40
CA PHE A 215 -2.48 -14.19 2.76
C PHE A 215 -3.46 -15.21 3.34
N LYS A 216 -2.94 -16.04 4.23
CA LYS A 216 -3.68 -17.11 4.90
C LYS A 216 -4.51 -16.56 6.08
N ARG A 217 -5.21 -17.45 6.80
CA ARG A 217 -5.91 -17.10 8.05
C ARG A 217 -4.96 -16.37 9.01
N GLY A 218 -5.47 -15.34 9.66
CA GLY A 218 -4.69 -14.47 10.54
C GLY A 218 -4.17 -13.20 9.89
N TYR A 219 -4.33 -13.06 8.55
CA TYR A 219 -4.15 -11.79 7.86
C TYR A 219 -5.50 -11.13 7.63
N ALA A 220 -5.53 -9.82 7.70
CA ALA A 220 -6.63 -8.97 7.26
C ALA A 220 -6.13 -8.06 6.13
N TRP A 221 -6.89 -8.03 5.05
CA TRP A 221 -6.80 -7.04 3.99
C TRP A 221 -8.12 -6.32 3.91
N LEU A 222 -8.10 -5.02 4.09
CA LEU A 222 -9.29 -4.17 4.11
C LEU A 222 -9.15 -3.12 3.00
N ASP A 223 -10.14 -3.09 2.10
CA ASP A 223 -10.31 -1.99 1.19
C ASP A 223 -11.22 -0.94 1.85
N THR A 224 -10.89 0.32 1.72
CA THR A 224 -11.66 1.41 2.30
C THR A 224 -12.50 2.13 1.23
N GLY A 225 -13.00 1.37 0.24
CA GLY A 225 -13.63 1.88 -0.98
C GLY A 225 -15.03 2.45 -0.82
N THR A 226 -15.74 2.13 0.27
CA THR A 226 -17.11 2.57 0.57
C THR A 226 -17.19 3.09 2.00
N HIS A 227 -18.29 3.75 2.36
CA HIS A 227 -18.52 4.23 3.73
C HIS A 227 -18.53 3.06 4.73
N ASP A 228 -19.18 1.95 4.38
CA ASP A 228 -19.26 0.76 5.24
C ASP A 228 -17.89 0.11 5.41
N SER A 229 -17.14 -0.13 4.31
CA SER A 229 -15.81 -0.73 4.41
C SER A 229 -14.80 0.15 5.16
N MET A 230 -14.96 1.48 5.09
CA MET A 230 -14.14 2.41 5.87
C MET A 230 -14.49 2.35 7.37
N LEU A 231 -15.77 2.22 7.71
CA LEU A 231 -16.23 2.05 9.09
C LEU A 231 -15.78 0.70 9.66
N ASP A 232 -15.89 -0.37 8.88
CA ASP A 232 -15.42 -1.71 9.25
C ASP A 232 -13.91 -1.72 9.51
N ALA A 233 -13.13 -1.07 8.64
CA ALA A 233 -11.70 -0.91 8.83
C ALA A 233 -11.37 -0.15 10.13
N ALA A 234 -12.05 0.97 10.39
CA ALA A 234 -11.86 1.74 11.62
C ALA A 234 -12.21 0.93 12.88
N ASN A 235 -13.31 0.18 12.86
CA ASN A 235 -13.72 -0.69 13.96
C ASN A 235 -12.73 -1.84 14.19
N PHE A 236 -12.21 -2.44 13.11
CA PHE A 236 -11.19 -3.50 13.19
C PHE A 236 -9.92 -2.96 13.86
N ILE A 237 -9.36 -1.85 13.36
CA ILE A 237 -8.16 -1.22 13.92
C ILE A 237 -8.36 -0.89 15.39
N ARG A 238 -9.45 -0.18 15.73
CA ARG A 238 -9.79 0.16 17.12
C ARG A 238 -9.82 -1.08 18.02
N THR A 239 -10.47 -2.14 17.57
CA THR A 239 -10.62 -3.36 18.37
C THR A 239 -9.27 -3.99 18.67
N VAL A 240 -8.40 -4.11 17.66
CA VAL A 240 -7.07 -4.70 17.83
C VAL A 240 -6.20 -3.83 18.74
N GLU A 241 -6.11 -2.54 18.48
CA GLU A 241 -5.27 -1.62 19.27
C GLU A 241 -5.73 -1.55 20.72
N THR A 242 -7.04 -1.42 20.97
CA THR A 242 -7.58 -1.38 22.34
C THR A 242 -7.31 -2.66 23.11
N ARG A 243 -7.33 -3.82 22.45
CA ARG A 243 -7.11 -5.12 23.11
C ARG A 243 -5.65 -5.43 23.36
N GLN A 244 -4.78 -5.05 22.45
CA GLN A 244 -3.34 -5.35 22.54
C GLN A 244 -2.54 -4.27 23.25
N GLY A 245 -3.05 -3.03 23.29
CA GLY A 245 -2.30 -1.88 23.79
C GLY A 245 -1.17 -1.45 22.84
N LEU A 246 -1.15 -1.98 21.61
CA LEU A 246 -0.18 -1.69 20.56
C LEU A 246 -0.86 -0.94 19.42
N GLN A 247 -0.12 -0.08 18.74
CA GLN A 247 -0.64 0.66 17.60
C GLN A 247 -0.38 -0.07 16.27
N ILE A 248 -1.34 0.01 15.35
CA ILE A 248 -1.18 -0.47 13.97
C ILE A 248 -0.73 0.72 13.10
N ALA A 249 0.24 0.47 12.21
CA ALA A 249 0.76 1.51 11.31
C ALA A 249 1.33 2.75 12.04
N CYS A 250 1.94 2.55 13.20
CA CYS A 250 2.69 3.57 13.89
C CYS A 250 4.05 3.76 13.20
N LEU A 251 4.17 4.80 12.36
CA LEU A 251 5.32 4.97 11.48
C LEU A 251 6.63 5.17 12.26
N GLN A 252 6.59 5.96 13.35
CA GLN A 252 7.76 6.20 14.19
C GLN A 252 8.21 4.94 14.94
N GLU A 253 7.28 4.12 15.42
CA GLU A 253 7.60 2.82 16.03
C GLU A 253 8.32 1.91 15.03
N ILE A 254 7.77 1.77 13.82
CA ILE A 254 8.39 0.96 12.76
C ILE A 254 9.79 1.51 12.40
N ALA A 255 9.97 2.81 12.34
CA ALA A 255 11.27 3.44 12.09
C ALA A 255 12.25 3.19 13.24
N TYR A 256 11.79 3.27 14.49
CA TYR A 256 12.59 2.99 15.66
C TYR A 256 13.03 1.51 15.71
N GLU A 257 12.12 0.57 15.50
CA GLU A 257 12.41 -0.86 15.43
C GLU A 257 13.37 -1.23 14.29
N ASN A 258 13.29 -0.48 13.16
CA ASN A 258 14.21 -0.63 12.04
C ASN A 258 15.58 0.02 12.28
N GLY A 259 15.77 0.73 13.38
CA GLY A 259 16.99 1.49 13.66
C GLY A 259 17.18 2.73 12.79
N TRP A 260 16.10 3.25 12.20
CA TRP A 260 16.12 4.46 11.38
C TRP A 260 15.91 5.73 12.19
N MET A 261 15.39 5.60 13.39
CA MET A 261 15.22 6.66 14.38
C MET A 261 15.82 6.23 15.72
N THR A 262 16.43 7.16 16.42
CA THR A 262 16.87 7.01 17.82
C THR A 262 15.72 7.32 18.78
N LYS A 263 15.88 7.03 20.07
CA LYS A 263 14.93 7.45 21.11
C LYS A 263 14.70 8.97 21.13
N ASP A 264 15.73 9.75 20.87
CA ASP A 264 15.64 11.21 20.84
C ASP A 264 14.88 11.68 19.60
N ASP A 265 15.14 11.08 18.42
CA ASP A 265 14.39 11.39 17.20
C ASP A 265 12.87 11.10 17.38
N VAL A 266 12.53 9.96 18.00
CA VAL A 266 11.12 9.65 18.31
C VAL A 266 10.53 10.68 19.27
N ARG A 267 11.25 11.05 20.33
CA ARG A 267 10.80 12.06 21.30
C ARG A 267 10.55 13.40 20.63
N ASP A 268 11.45 13.82 19.74
CA ASP A 268 11.32 15.11 19.03
C ASP A 268 10.15 15.08 18.03
N SER A 269 9.92 13.94 17.36
CA SER A 269 8.84 13.79 16.38
C SER A 269 7.44 13.92 16.96
N VAL A 270 7.27 13.77 18.29
CA VAL A 270 5.95 13.77 18.96
C VAL A 270 5.70 15.01 19.83
N GLN A 271 6.53 16.03 19.78
CA GLN A 271 6.41 17.23 20.64
C GLN A 271 5.07 17.94 20.49
N ASP A 272 4.49 17.92 19.30
CA ASP A 272 3.17 18.51 19.00
C ASP A 272 1.99 17.57 19.34
N MET A 273 2.26 16.31 19.73
CA MET A 273 1.28 15.25 20.00
C MET A 273 1.30 14.73 21.45
N LEU A 274 1.98 15.41 22.38
CA LEU A 274 2.13 14.97 23.77
C LEU A 274 0.82 14.74 24.54
N LYS A 275 -0.27 15.36 24.09
CA LYS A 275 -1.61 15.23 24.69
C LYS A 275 -2.47 14.15 24.02
N THR A 276 -1.99 13.52 22.95
CA THR A 276 -2.73 12.49 22.22
C THR A 276 -2.33 11.10 22.70
N GLU A 277 -3.22 10.12 22.52
CA GLU A 277 -2.89 8.70 22.80
C GLU A 277 -1.73 8.20 21.97
N TYR A 278 -1.63 8.63 20.70
CA TYR A 278 -0.54 8.32 19.80
C TYR A 278 0.83 8.78 20.32
N GLY A 279 0.93 10.05 20.74
CA GLY A 279 2.17 10.59 21.30
C GLY A 279 2.55 9.93 22.63
N GLN A 280 1.56 9.68 23.51
CA GLN A 280 1.77 8.99 24.79
C GLN A 280 2.21 7.53 24.58
N TYR A 281 1.69 6.85 23.56
CA TYR A 281 2.13 5.50 23.19
C TYR A 281 3.62 5.49 22.83
N LEU A 282 4.05 6.38 21.95
CA LEU A 282 5.45 6.48 21.53
C LEU A 282 6.40 6.83 22.68
N LEU A 283 5.97 7.71 23.59
CA LEU A 283 6.77 8.03 24.79
C LEU A 283 6.92 6.82 25.74
N ARG A 284 5.89 5.99 25.88
CA ARG A 284 6.01 4.74 26.65
C ARG A 284 6.98 3.78 25.96
N LEU A 285 6.81 3.55 24.67
CA LEU A 285 7.64 2.65 23.86
C LEU A 285 9.15 2.92 24.01
N ILE A 286 9.57 4.18 23.97
CA ILE A 286 11.01 4.53 24.07
C ILE A 286 11.55 4.52 25.49
N ASN A 287 10.68 4.44 26.51
CA ASN A 287 11.07 4.38 27.93
C ASN A 287 11.10 2.94 28.48
N GLU A 288 10.51 2.00 27.79
CA GLU A 288 10.65 0.55 28.03
C GLU A 288 12.00 0.03 27.49
#